data_26b1d36c7baa71dcc4c831e94faf2a44
#
_entry.id   26b1d36c7baa71dcc4c831e94faf2a44
#
_cell.length_a   1.000
_cell.length_b   1.000
_cell.length_c   1.000
_cell.angle_alpha   90.00
_cell.angle_beta   90.00
_cell.angle_gamma   90.00
#
_symmetry.space_group_name_H-M   'P 1'
#
loop_
_entity.id
_entity.type
_entity.pdbx_description
1 polymer ?
#
loop_
_entity_poly.entity_id
_entity_poly.type
_entity_poly.pdbx_seq_one_letter_code
_entity_poly.pdbx_strand_id
1 'polypeptide(L)'
;MIQLQATEQFTTTKLNLTSNLCEVCEEKGIKQRTMIFQGEEVCPKCYLQKDHDRLYAECNKYYQGEEERRRKSYFHNHSLISDPTIMNATFDNFIPECDEEEKNKAQAVKHAHNFISDMKYTLVASGDAGRGKSHLMHAIAEEINENGTQTVLFISESVLFKKLKSYIQKRF
;
A
#
# COMPACT_ATOMS: atom_id res chain seq x y z
N MET A 1 24.93 16.05 20.15
CA MET A 1 24.92 15.32 21.43
C MET A 1 23.50 15.35 21.96
N ILE A 2 22.81 14.21 21.93
CA ILE A 2 21.44 14.09 22.51
C ILE A 2 21.66 13.70 23.96
N GLN A 3 21.30 14.58 24.90
CA GLN A 3 21.29 14.24 26.32
C GLN A 3 19.99 13.50 26.62
N LEU A 4 20.11 12.22 26.92
CA LEU A 4 19.03 11.44 27.50
C LEU A 4 18.99 11.79 29.02
N GLN A 5 18.00 12.59 29.41
CA GLN A 5 17.67 12.78 30.82
C GLN A 5 16.87 11.56 31.27
N ALA A 6 17.46 10.79 32.16
CA ALA A 6 16.73 9.77 32.88
C ALA A 6 15.71 10.45 33.80
N THR A 7 14.43 10.30 33.47
CA THR A 7 13.34 10.70 34.37
C THR A 7 13.26 9.65 35.48
N GLU A 8 13.75 10.02 36.64
CA GLU A 8 13.58 9.27 37.87
C GLU A 8 12.10 9.22 38.27
N GLN A 9 11.79 8.14 38.94
CA GLN A 9 10.57 7.79 39.67
C GLN A 9 9.55 6.95 38.94
N PHE A 10 9.92 5.68 38.68
CA PHE A 10 8.92 4.64 38.78
C PHE A 10 8.51 4.48 40.25
N THR A 11 7.53 5.26 40.69
CA THR A 11 6.82 4.93 41.93
C THR A 11 6.12 3.60 41.68
N THR A 12 6.50 2.58 42.42
CA THR A 12 5.77 1.30 42.50
C THR A 12 4.38 1.60 43.05
N THR A 13 3.45 1.91 42.18
CA THR A 13 2.03 2.05 42.50
C THR A 13 1.58 0.67 42.96
N LYS A 14 1.27 0.52 44.25
CA LYS A 14 0.66 -0.72 44.76
C LYS A 14 -0.62 -0.96 43.98
N LEU A 15 -0.66 -2.04 43.20
CA LEU A 15 -1.85 -2.45 42.47
C LEU A 15 -2.96 -2.73 43.52
N ASN A 16 -4.04 -1.97 43.49
CA ASN A 16 -5.19 -2.19 44.36
C ASN A 16 -6.01 -3.37 43.80
N LEU A 17 -5.53 -4.58 44.11
CA LEU A 17 -6.23 -5.82 43.71
C LEU A 17 -7.49 -5.98 44.57
N THR A 18 -8.58 -6.34 43.93
CA THR A 18 -9.84 -6.71 44.61
C THR A 18 -9.83 -8.18 45.01
N SER A 19 -10.85 -8.61 45.75
CA SER A 19 -11.08 -10.02 46.05
C SER A 19 -11.73 -10.78 44.90
N ASN A 20 -12.23 -10.07 43.90
CA ASN A 20 -13.00 -10.63 42.79
C ASN A 20 -12.10 -11.29 41.74
N LEU A 21 -12.56 -12.37 41.13
CA LEU A 21 -11.92 -13.03 39.99
C LEU A 21 -12.54 -12.53 38.70
N CYS A 22 -11.73 -12.48 37.66
CA CYS A 22 -12.19 -12.11 36.31
C CYS A 22 -12.90 -13.29 35.67
N GLU A 23 -14.18 -13.15 35.35
CA GLU A 23 -14.99 -14.18 34.71
C GLU A 23 -14.40 -14.64 33.35
N VAL A 24 -13.95 -13.71 32.50
CA VAL A 24 -13.34 -14.01 31.21
C VAL A 24 -12.04 -14.82 31.31
N CYS A 25 -11.27 -14.58 32.38
CA CYS A 25 -10.05 -15.36 32.63
C CYS A 25 -10.39 -16.73 33.22
N GLU A 26 -11.41 -16.81 34.05
CA GLU A 26 -11.87 -18.05 34.66
C GLU A 26 -12.42 -19.05 33.65
N GLU A 27 -13.19 -18.59 32.67
CA GLU A 27 -13.63 -19.40 31.52
C GLU A 27 -12.47 -20.03 30.74
N LYS A 28 -11.32 -19.36 30.75
CA LYS A 28 -10.07 -19.84 30.13
C LYS A 28 -9.19 -20.66 31.09
N GLY A 29 -9.70 -20.99 32.27
CA GLY A 29 -8.97 -21.75 33.29
C GLY A 29 -7.88 -20.94 34.01
N ILE A 30 -7.90 -19.61 33.94
CA ILE A 30 -6.89 -18.72 34.53
C ILE A 30 -7.50 -17.98 35.70
N LYS A 31 -6.98 -18.20 36.92
CA LYS A 31 -7.39 -17.47 38.10
C LYS A 31 -6.68 -16.11 38.16
N GLN A 32 -7.34 -15.05 37.72
CA GLN A 32 -6.83 -13.68 37.71
C GLN A 32 -7.73 -12.77 38.53
N ARG A 33 -7.15 -12.10 39.56
CA ARG A 33 -7.87 -11.08 40.33
C ARG A 33 -8.02 -9.80 39.55
N THR A 34 -9.15 -9.13 39.78
CA THR A 34 -9.41 -7.78 39.25
C THR A 34 -8.73 -6.72 40.10
N MET A 35 -8.62 -5.52 39.59
CA MET A 35 -8.07 -4.35 40.29
C MET A 35 -8.93 -3.11 39.99
N ILE A 36 -8.86 -2.12 40.90
CA ILE A 36 -9.45 -0.80 40.59
C ILE A 36 -8.42 0.04 39.82
N PHE A 37 -8.78 0.43 38.62
CA PHE A 37 -7.99 1.30 37.77
C PHE A 37 -8.87 2.43 37.23
N GLN A 38 -8.48 3.69 37.50
CA GLN A 38 -9.25 4.89 37.12
C GLN A 38 -10.71 4.90 37.66
N GLY A 39 -10.96 4.25 38.77
CA GLY A 39 -12.30 4.17 39.38
C GLY A 39 -13.16 3.01 38.89
N GLU A 40 -12.69 2.23 37.93
CA GLU A 40 -13.38 1.06 37.38
C GLU A 40 -12.69 -0.24 37.84
N GLU A 41 -13.48 -1.29 38.02
CA GLU A 41 -12.96 -2.62 38.31
C GLU A 41 -12.58 -3.31 36.97
N VAL A 42 -11.29 -3.56 36.80
CA VAL A 42 -10.74 -4.15 35.57
C VAL A 42 -9.85 -5.35 35.87
N CYS A 43 -9.81 -6.30 34.98
CA CYS A 43 -8.82 -7.36 34.99
C CYS A 43 -7.53 -6.87 34.32
N PRO A 44 -6.38 -6.86 35.00
CA PRO A 44 -5.12 -6.37 34.43
C PRO A 44 -4.75 -7.08 33.13
N LYS A 45 -4.93 -8.41 33.10
CA LYS A 45 -4.62 -9.22 31.92
C LYS A 45 -5.51 -8.90 30.73
N CYS A 46 -6.82 -8.82 30.96
CA CYS A 46 -7.77 -8.49 29.90
C CYS A 46 -7.61 -7.05 29.40
N TYR A 47 -7.30 -6.12 30.32
CA TYR A 47 -7.05 -4.73 29.98
C TYR A 47 -5.81 -4.58 29.10
N LEU A 48 -4.69 -5.18 29.50
CA LEU A 48 -3.46 -5.16 28.71
C LEU A 48 -3.62 -5.86 27.37
N GLN A 49 -4.39 -6.95 27.30
CA GLN A 49 -4.66 -7.63 26.02
C GLN A 49 -5.47 -6.74 25.08
N LYS A 50 -6.53 -6.07 25.57
CA LYS A 50 -7.31 -5.13 24.75
C LYS A 50 -6.47 -3.96 24.27
N ASP A 51 -5.61 -3.42 25.11
CA ASP A 51 -4.74 -2.30 24.74
C ASP A 51 -3.68 -2.74 23.72
N HIS A 52 -3.10 -3.92 23.91
CA HIS A 52 -2.19 -4.53 22.93
C HIS A 52 -2.89 -4.74 21.58
N ASP A 53 -4.10 -5.31 21.56
CA ASP A 53 -4.83 -5.59 20.32
C ASP A 53 -5.19 -4.29 19.58
N ARG A 54 -5.56 -3.24 20.34
CA ARG A 54 -5.81 -1.90 19.80
C ARG A 54 -4.55 -1.31 19.16
N LEU A 55 -3.44 -1.28 19.89
CA LEU A 55 -2.17 -0.76 19.40
C LEU A 55 -1.66 -1.54 18.20
N TYR A 56 -1.80 -2.86 18.22
CA TYR A 56 -1.42 -3.72 17.10
C TYR A 56 -2.26 -3.42 15.84
N ALA A 57 -3.56 -3.21 16.00
CA ALA A 57 -4.44 -2.84 14.89
C ALA A 57 -4.10 -1.45 14.32
N GLU A 58 -3.82 -0.47 15.19
CA GLU A 58 -3.40 0.87 14.78
C GLU A 58 -2.04 0.85 14.04
N CYS A 59 -1.06 0.11 14.57
CA CYS A 59 0.23 -0.09 13.93
C CYS A 59 0.08 -0.76 12.56
N ASN A 60 -0.68 -1.82 12.45
CA ASN A 60 -0.90 -2.51 11.18
C ASN A 60 -1.54 -1.58 10.13
N LYS A 61 -2.56 -0.81 10.53
CA LYS A 61 -3.18 0.17 9.64
C LYS A 61 -2.17 1.22 9.14
N TYR A 62 -1.31 1.70 10.03
CA TYR A 62 -0.25 2.64 9.66
C TYR A 62 0.73 2.01 8.65
N TYR A 63 1.24 0.81 8.92
CA TYR A 63 2.19 0.14 8.03
C TYR A 63 1.58 -0.19 6.67
N GLN A 64 0.34 -0.62 6.61
CA GLN A 64 -0.37 -0.87 5.35
C GLN A 64 -0.50 0.42 4.53
N GLY A 65 -0.84 1.54 5.17
CA GLY A 65 -0.92 2.84 4.48
C GLY A 65 0.44 3.35 3.98
N GLU A 66 1.53 3.09 4.72
CA GLU A 66 2.89 3.43 4.27
C GLU A 66 3.34 2.55 3.10
N GLU A 67 3.03 1.27 3.14
CA GLU A 67 3.36 0.34 2.06
C GLU A 67 2.62 0.71 0.78
N GLU A 68 1.34 1.03 0.86
CA GLU A 68 0.55 1.50 -0.27
C GLU A 68 1.12 2.80 -0.86
N ARG A 69 1.41 3.80 -0.02
CA ARG A 69 2.05 5.06 -0.47
C ARG A 69 3.38 4.80 -1.16
N ARG A 70 4.22 3.93 -0.59
CA ARG A 70 5.52 3.58 -1.17
C ARG A 70 5.36 2.88 -2.52
N ARG A 71 4.39 1.97 -2.64
CA ARG A 71 4.06 1.27 -3.88
C ARG A 71 3.60 2.24 -4.95
N LYS A 72 2.65 3.13 -4.65
CA LYS A 72 2.14 4.14 -5.60
C LYS A 72 3.25 5.10 -6.05
N SER A 73 4.05 5.59 -5.12
CA SER A 73 5.16 6.48 -5.46
C SER A 73 6.25 5.79 -6.27
N TYR A 74 6.41 4.47 -6.13
CA TYR A 74 7.39 3.71 -6.90
C TYR A 74 7.09 3.76 -8.41
N PHE A 75 5.84 3.67 -8.82
CA PHE A 75 5.42 3.82 -10.20
C PHE A 75 5.87 5.16 -10.80
N HIS A 76 5.56 6.26 -10.14
CA HIS A 76 5.91 7.59 -10.63
C HIS A 76 7.43 7.85 -10.64
N ASN A 77 8.15 7.34 -9.65
CA ASN A 77 9.58 7.61 -9.50
C ASN A 77 10.49 6.71 -10.34
N HIS A 78 10.03 5.51 -10.71
CA HIS A 78 10.88 4.50 -11.35
C HIS A 78 10.45 4.13 -12.77
N SER A 79 9.25 4.54 -13.22
CA SER A 79 8.85 4.37 -14.62
C SER A 79 9.79 5.12 -15.56
N LEU A 80 10.08 4.51 -16.70
CA LEU A 80 10.98 5.03 -17.70
C LEU A 80 10.19 5.54 -18.90
N ILE A 81 9.81 6.79 -18.87
CA ILE A 81 8.94 7.42 -19.87
C ILE A 81 9.81 8.26 -20.79
N SER A 82 9.63 8.09 -22.12
CA SER A 82 10.35 8.86 -23.13
C SER A 82 9.66 10.17 -23.47
N ASP A 83 8.34 10.19 -23.40
CA ASP A 83 7.50 11.34 -23.73
C ASP A 83 6.76 11.81 -22.46
N PRO A 84 7.09 13.03 -21.94
CA PRO A 84 6.45 13.56 -20.74
C PRO A 84 4.93 13.72 -20.85
N THR A 85 4.37 13.82 -22.04
CA THR A 85 2.91 13.95 -22.24
C THR A 85 2.15 12.71 -21.79
N ILE A 86 2.82 11.55 -21.81
CA ILE A 86 2.24 10.27 -21.40
C ILE A 86 2.16 10.15 -19.87
N MET A 87 2.95 10.89 -19.11
CA MET A 87 2.97 10.82 -17.64
C MET A 87 1.62 11.09 -16.98
N ASN A 88 0.76 11.87 -17.66
CA ASN A 88 -0.57 12.20 -17.17
C ASN A 88 -1.68 11.46 -17.93
N ALA A 89 -1.33 10.44 -18.72
CA ALA A 89 -2.28 9.70 -19.53
C ALA A 89 -3.15 8.80 -18.63
N THR A 90 -4.44 9.06 -18.63
CA THR A 90 -5.47 8.32 -17.90
C THR A 90 -6.60 7.92 -18.84
N PHE A 91 -7.50 7.04 -18.39
CA PHE A 91 -8.71 6.75 -19.18
C PHE A 91 -9.63 7.96 -19.30
N ASP A 92 -9.64 8.87 -18.33
CA ASP A 92 -10.53 10.03 -18.34
C ASP A 92 -10.13 11.06 -19.40
N ASN A 93 -8.83 11.26 -19.60
CA ASN A 93 -8.32 12.21 -20.58
C ASN A 93 -8.04 11.60 -21.96
N PHE A 94 -8.31 10.31 -22.16
CA PHE A 94 -8.35 9.71 -23.49
C PHE A 94 -9.68 10.02 -24.17
N ILE A 95 -9.66 10.90 -25.15
CA ILE A 95 -10.84 11.33 -25.93
C ILE A 95 -10.83 10.55 -27.25
N PRO A 96 -11.72 9.56 -27.45
CA PRO A 96 -11.80 8.82 -28.71
C PRO A 96 -12.36 9.71 -29.82
N GLU A 97 -11.75 9.67 -30.99
CA GLU A 97 -12.17 10.41 -32.18
C GLU A 97 -13.08 9.58 -33.09
N CYS A 98 -13.14 8.27 -32.88
CA CYS A 98 -13.98 7.34 -33.66
C CYS A 98 -14.46 6.15 -32.85
N ASP A 99 -15.49 5.44 -33.35
CA ASP A 99 -16.08 4.27 -32.71
C ASP A 99 -15.06 3.15 -32.39
N GLU A 100 -14.03 3.02 -33.21
CA GLU A 100 -12.98 2.02 -33.01
C GLU A 100 -12.11 2.36 -31.78
N GLU A 101 -11.77 3.63 -31.61
CA GLU A 101 -11.01 4.10 -30.45
C GLU A 101 -11.85 4.00 -29.15
N GLU A 102 -13.15 4.21 -29.23
CA GLU A 102 -14.06 4.01 -28.09
C GLU A 102 -14.09 2.53 -27.66
N LYS A 103 -14.19 1.62 -28.62
CA LYS A 103 -14.09 0.18 -28.36
C LYS A 103 -12.74 -0.21 -27.75
N ASN A 104 -11.65 0.36 -28.26
CA ASN A 104 -10.31 0.12 -27.74
C ASN A 104 -10.16 0.64 -26.29
N LYS A 105 -10.70 1.83 -25.99
CA LYS A 105 -10.77 2.35 -24.61
C LYS A 105 -11.54 1.40 -23.69
N ALA A 106 -12.74 0.96 -24.09
CA ALA A 106 -13.55 0.05 -23.30
C ALA A 106 -12.84 -1.30 -23.04
N GLN A 107 -12.14 -1.83 -24.05
CA GLN A 107 -11.34 -3.03 -23.90
C GLN A 107 -10.15 -2.80 -22.94
N ALA A 108 -9.47 -1.67 -23.03
CA ALA A 108 -8.35 -1.31 -22.17
C ALA A 108 -8.78 -1.23 -20.69
N VAL A 109 -9.92 -0.60 -20.40
CA VAL A 109 -10.52 -0.58 -19.05
C VAL A 109 -10.80 -1.99 -18.54
N LYS A 110 -11.42 -2.83 -19.37
CA LYS A 110 -11.67 -4.24 -19.01
C LYS A 110 -10.38 -5.00 -18.71
N HIS A 111 -9.33 -4.76 -19.48
CA HIS A 111 -8.02 -5.40 -19.26
C HIS A 111 -7.37 -4.90 -17.96
N ALA A 112 -7.48 -3.61 -17.63
CA ALA A 112 -6.99 -3.08 -16.37
C ALA A 112 -7.66 -3.79 -15.17
N HIS A 113 -8.98 -3.93 -15.18
CA HIS A 113 -9.72 -4.65 -14.13
C HIS A 113 -9.33 -6.14 -14.06
N ASN A 114 -9.12 -6.78 -15.20
CA ASN A 114 -8.67 -8.17 -15.22
C ASN A 114 -7.25 -8.33 -14.62
N PHE A 115 -6.33 -7.42 -14.91
CA PHE A 115 -4.99 -7.40 -14.30
C PHE A 115 -5.03 -7.19 -12.79
N ILE A 116 -5.91 -6.32 -12.31
CA ILE A 116 -6.12 -6.12 -10.86
C ILE A 116 -6.60 -7.43 -10.21
N SER A 117 -7.45 -8.19 -10.90
CA SER A 117 -8.07 -9.41 -10.36
C SER A 117 -7.16 -10.65 -10.41
N ASP A 118 -6.45 -10.92 -11.51
CA ASP A 118 -5.76 -12.21 -11.71
C ASP A 118 -4.35 -12.15 -12.31
N MET A 119 -3.96 -11.13 -13.03
CA MET A 119 -2.62 -10.87 -13.60
C MET A 119 -1.92 -12.01 -14.36
N LYS A 120 -2.67 -12.93 -14.98
CA LYS A 120 -2.11 -14.16 -15.58
C LYS A 120 -1.94 -14.13 -17.09
N TYR A 121 -2.10 -12.98 -17.75
CA TYR A 121 -1.99 -12.91 -19.20
C TYR A 121 -1.13 -11.73 -19.66
N THR A 122 -0.71 -11.77 -20.93
CA THR A 122 0.00 -10.67 -21.59
C THR A 122 -0.94 -9.95 -22.53
N LEU A 123 -1.00 -8.64 -22.42
CA LEU A 123 -1.71 -7.77 -23.35
C LEU A 123 -0.72 -7.18 -24.35
N VAL A 124 -1.01 -7.30 -25.64
CA VAL A 124 -0.22 -6.70 -26.73
C VAL A 124 -1.11 -5.74 -27.50
N ALA A 125 -0.69 -4.48 -27.63
CA ALA A 125 -1.34 -3.49 -28.47
C ALA A 125 -0.50 -3.24 -29.73
N SER A 126 -1.10 -3.44 -30.92
CA SER A 126 -0.49 -3.18 -32.21
C SER A 126 -1.33 -2.20 -33.05
N GLY A 127 -0.73 -1.57 -34.02
CA GLY A 127 -1.39 -0.59 -34.90
C GLY A 127 -0.47 0.57 -35.26
N ASP A 128 -0.96 1.51 -36.08
CA ASP A 128 -0.20 2.65 -36.60
C ASP A 128 0.26 3.63 -35.51
N ALA A 129 1.31 4.39 -35.78
CA ALA A 129 1.78 5.45 -34.91
C ALA A 129 0.68 6.52 -34.70
N GLY A 130 0.66 7.13 -33.51
CA GLY A 130 -0.29 8.19 -33.18
C GLY A 130 -1.69 7.73 -32.74
N ARG A 131 -2.00 6.43 -32.77
CA ARG A 131 -3.32 5.89 -32.43
C ARG A 131 -3.55 5.68 -30.90
N GLY A 132 -2.89 6.42 -30.06
CA GLY A 132 -3.12 6.38 -28.59
C GLY A 132 -2.68 5.10 -27.86
N LYS A 133 -1.92 4.17 -28.49
CA LYS A 133 -1.49 2.93 -27.83
C LYS A 133 -0.74 3.16 -26.52
N SER A 134 0.26 4.04 -26.55
CA SER A 134 1.06 4.38 -25.37
C SER A 134 0.23 5.06 -24.29
N HIS A 135 -0.75 5.88 -24.67
CA HIS A 135 -1.70 6.50 -23.78
C HIS A 135 -2.53 5.43 -23.04
N LEU A 136 -3.19 4.53 -23.81
CA LEU A 136 -4.00 3.47 -23.22
C LEU A 136 -3.17 2.51 -22.35
N MET A 137 -1.94 2.16 -22.75
CA MET A 137 -1.07 1.31 -21.96
C MET A 137 -0.63 1.99 -20.65
N HIS A 138 -0.36 3.30 -20.68
CA HIS A 138 -0.06 4.04 -19.46
C HIS A 138 -1.31 4.16 -18.57
N ALA A 139 -2.49 4.43 -19.15
CA ALA A 139 -3.74 4.47 -18.43
C ALA A 139 -4.07 3.14 -17.72
N ILE A 140 -3.80 2.00 -18.37
CA ILE A 140 -3.91 0.67 -17.74
C ILE A 140 -2.94 0.57 -16.56
N ALA A 141 -1.68 0.97 -16.73
CA ALA A 141 -0.67 0.90 -15.68
C ALA A 141 -1.03 1.79 -14.48
N GLU A 142 -1.53 2.99 -14.74
CA GLU A 142 -2.00 3.94 -13.72
C GLU A 142 -3.20 3.38 -12.94
N GLU A 143 -4.19 2.82 -13.65
CA GLU A 143 -5.37 2.20 -13.04
C GLU A 143 -4.98 1.04 -12.10
N ILE A 144 -4.04 0.19 -12.54
CA ILE A 144 -3.53 -0.91 -11.71
C ILE A 144 -2.74 -0.36 -10.51
N ASN A 145 -1.95 0.71 -10.70
CA ASN A 145 -1.20 1.34 -9.62
C ASN A 145 -2.11 1.93 -8.55
N GLU A 146 -3.21 2.59 -8.95
CA GLU A 146 -4.16 3.20 -8.02
C GLU A 146 -5.04 2.18 -7.30
N ASN A 147 -5.60 1.22 -8.02
CA ASN A 147 -6.64 0.32 -7.54
C ASN A 147 -6.17 -1.13 -7.30
N GLY A 148 -4.97 -1.49 -7.75
CA GLY A 148 -4.38 -2.81 -7.51
C GLY A 148 -3.50 -2.87 -6.26
N THR A 149 -3.02 -4.06 -5.96
CA THR A 149 -2.09 -4.33 -4.85
C THR A 149 -0.64 -4.57 -5.33
N GLN A 150 -0.44 -4.63 -6.64
CA GLN A 150 0.84 -4.98 -7.26
C GLN A 150 1.69 -3.74 -7.50
N THR A 151 3.02 -3.93 -7.53
CA THR A 151 3.94 -2.90 -7.98
C THR A 151 3.97 -2.87 -9.50
N VAL A 152 3.75 -1.70 -10.08
CA VAL A 152 3.67 -1.47 -11.51
C VAL A 152 4.85 -0.62 -11.98
N LEU A 153 5.30 -0.84 -13.20
CA LEU A 153 6.27 0.01 -13.91
C LEU A 153 5.84 0.19 -15.35
N PHE A 154 5.94 1.41 -15.84
CA PHE A 154 5.83 1.72 -17.26
C PHE A 154 7.23 1.95 -17.83
N ILE A 155 7.61 1.19 -18.85
CA ILE A 155 8.97 1.23 -19.38
C ILE A 155 8.94 1.49 -20.88
N SER A 156 9.48 2.63 -21.30
CA SER A 156 9.76 2.92 -22.70
C SER A 156 11.08 2.23 -23.11
N GLU A 157 11.01 1.42 -24.16
CA GLU A 157 12.16 0.67 -24.69
C GLU A 157 13.38 1.56 -24.96
N SER A 158 13.15 2.71 -25.61
CA SER A 158 14.22 3.64 -25.96
C SER A 158 15.00 4.17 -24.76
N VAL A 159 14.30 4.44 -23.65
CA VAL A 159 14.92 4.90 -22.38
C VAL A 159 15.65 3.75 -21.69
N LEU A 160 15.05 2.56 -21.71
CA LEU A 160 15.68 1.36 -21.13
C LEU A 160 17.03 1.07 -21.81
N PHE A 161 17.07 1.04 -23.15
CA PHE A 161 18.30 0.79 -23.87
C PHE A 161 19.36 1.87 -23.66
N LYS A 162 18.97 3.15 -23.56
CA LYS A 162 19.92 4.22 -23.20
C LYS A 162 20.54 3.99 -21.82
N LYS A 163 19.73 3.62 -20.83
CA LYS A 163 20.23 3.29 -19.49
C LYS A 163 21.15 2.08 -19.50
N LEU A 164 20.77 1.00 -20.17
CA LEU A 164 21.62 -0.19 -20.27
C LEU A 164 22.97 0.11 -20.93
N LYS A 165 23.01 0.85 -22.03
CA LYS A 165 24.26 1.27 -22.67
C LYS A 165 25.14 2.07 -21.69
N SER A 166 24.57 3.00 -20.95
CA SER A 166 25.31 3.81 -19.98
C SER A 166 25.89 2.97 -18.83
N TYR A 167 25.20 1.93 -18.40
CA TYR A 167 25.70 0.99 -17.39
C TYR A 167 26.86 0.16 -17.89
N ILE A 168 26.79 -0.32 -19.13
CA ILE A 168 27.85 -1.11 -19.75
C ILE A 168 29.12 -0.23 -19.91
N GLN A 169 28.97 0.99 -20.41
CA GLN A 169 30.12 1.91 -20.60
C GLN A 169 30.82 2.36 -19.30
N LYS A 170 30.11 2.32 -18.18
CA LYS A 170 30.71 2.66 -16.86
C LYS A 170 31.50 1.50 -16.23
N ARG A 171 31.30 0.30 -16.72
CA ARG A 171 31.97 -0.91 -16.18
C ARG A 171 33.22 -1.34 -16.94
N PHE A 172 33.46 -0.73 -18.06
CA PHE A 172 34.69 -0.92 -18.91
C PHE A 172 35.34 0.42 -19.16
#